data_8e0359ba447a5b6a058497eddccf76ec
#
_entry.id   8e0359ba447a5b6a058497eddccf76ec
#
_cell.length_a   1.000
_cell.length_b   1.000
_cell.length_c   1.000
_cell.angle_alpha   90.00
_cell.angle_beta   90.00
_cell.angle_gamma   90.00
#
_symmetry.space_group_name_H-M   'P 1'
#
loop_
_entity.id
_entity.type
_entity.pdbx_description
1 polymer ?
#
loop_
_entity_poly.entity_id
_entity_poly.type
_entity_poly.pdbx_seq_one_letter_code
_entity_poly.pdbx_strand_id
1 'polypeptide(L)'
;MKDKIIQFFSNLGRSLMMPIAALAACGIVLGLTSALLKARVVGAVPFLGFAEVKFVILALNKLSAVVFTLIPVLFAISISLGLAKEDKEIAAFAGFIGYYAFLVGSSLVIATEVIDFSAMKISTILGVQTLDMGAIAGII
;
A
#
# COMPACT_ATOMS: atom_id res chain seq x y z
N MET A 1 -25.34 23.50 -0.57
CA MET A 1 -23.96 23.31 -0.10
C MET A 1 -23.82 21.97 0.63
N LYS A 2 -24.73 21.60 1.53
CA LYS A 2 -24.71 20.31 2.24
C LYS A 2 -24.69 19.08 1.30
N ASP A 3 -25.51 19.08 0.25
CA ASP A 3 -25.61 17.94 -0.67
C ASP A 3 -24.32 17.66 -1.44
N LYS A 4 -23.57 18.71 -1.79
CA LYS A 4 -22.25 18.56 -2.45
C LYS A 4 -21.20 17.95 -1.52
N ILE A 5 -21.24 18.32 -0.24
CA ILE A 5 -20.35 17.77 0.77
C ILE A 5 -20.68 16.30 1.03
N ILE A 6 -21.95 15.96 1.15
CA ILE A 6 -22.40 14.58 1.34
C ILE A 6 -22.01 13.71 0.14
N GLN A 7 -22.21 14.21 -1.09
CA GLN A 7 -21.79 13.51 -2.31
C GLN A 7 -20.28 13.31 -2.38
N PHE A 8 -19.49 14.32 -1.99
CA PHE A 8 -18.03 14.20 -1.94
C PHE A 8 -17.60 13.09 -0.98
N PHE A 9 -18.11 13.08 0.25
CA PHE A 9 -17.79 12.03 1.23
C PHE A 9 -18.30 10.65 0.81
N SER A 10 -19.46 10.57 0.17
CA SER A 10 -19.99 9.32 -0.37
C SER A 10 -19.10 8.77 -1.49
N ASN A 11 -18.66 9.62 -2.41
CA ASN A 11 -17.75 9.23 -3.48
C ASN A 11 -16.37 8.84 -2.94
N LEU A 12 -15.86 9.57 -1.98
CA LEU A 12 -14.61 9.25 -1.29
C LEU A 12 -14.70 7.87 -0.62
N GLY A 13 -15.78 7.62 0.14
CA GLY A 13 -16.00 6.32 0.79
C GLY A 13 -16.08 5.17 -0.22
N ARG A 14 -16.77 5.36 -1.34
CA ARG A 14 -16.85 4.36 -2.42
C ARG A 14 -15.49 4.11 -3.08
N SER A 15 -14.68 5.14 -3.24
CA SER A 15 -13.32 5.02 -3.80
C SER A 15 -12.39 4.21 -2.93
N LEU A 16 -12.58 4.28 -1.60
CA LEU A 16 -11.78 3.55 -0.62
C LEU A 16 -12.11 2.05 -0.58
N MET A 17 -13.26 1.63 -1.08
CA MET A 17 -13.64 0.20 -1.09
C MET A 17 -12.69 -0.65 -1.93
N MET A 18 -12.20 -0.12 -3.05
CA MET A 18 -11.33 -0.86 -3.97
C MET A 18 -9.98 -1.25 -3.33
N PRO A 19 -9.20 -0.31 -2.75
CA PRO A 19 -7.96 -0.67 -2.08
C PRO A 19 -8.19 -1.51 -0.82
N ILE A 20 -9.28 -1.28 -0.08
CA ILE A 20 -9.60 -2.06 1.13
C ILE A 20 -9.88 -3.52 0.78
N ALA A 21 -10.63 -3.80 -0.29
CA ALA A 21 -10.91 -5.15 -0.75
C ALA A 21 -9.62 -5.88 -1.18
N ALA A 22 -8.73 -5.22 -1.90
CA ALA A 22 -7.43 -5.76 -2.27
C ALA A 22 -6.55 -6.08 -1.05
N LEU A 23 -6.53 -5.17 -0.07
CA LEU A 23 -5.79 -5.35 1.18
C LEU A 23 -6.34 -6.52 2.02
N ALA A 24 -7.67 -6.67 2.06
CA ALA A 24 -8.30 -7.78 2.78
C ALA A 24 -7.91 -9.14 2.17
N ALA A 25 -7.98 -9.28 0.85
CA ALA A 25 -7.58 -10.49 0.15
C ALA A 25 -6.09 -10.81 0.37
N CYS A 26 -5.21 -9.83 0.17
CA CYS A 26 -3.77 -10.00 0.39
C CYS A 26 -3.44 -10.26 1.86
N GLY A 27 -4.21 -9.67 2.78
CA GLY A 27 -4.05 -9.88 4.22
C GLY A 27 -4.29 -11.32 4.66
N ILE A 28 -5.32 -11.95 4.11
CA ILE A 28 -5.61 -13.38 4.37
C ILE A 28 -4.45 -14.24 3.85
N VAL A 29 -3.99 -14.01 2.63
CA VAL A 29 -2.87 -14.76 2.04
C VAL A 29 -1.59 -14.53 2.84
N LEU A 30 -1.29 -13.29 3.21
CA LEU A 30 -0.11 -12.94 4.01
C LEU A 30 -0.16 -13.59 5.40
N GLY A 31 -1.30 -13.54 6.06
CA GLY A 31 -1.49 -14.15 7.37
C GLY A 31 -1.33 -15.66 7.35
N LEU A 32 -1.96 -16.32 6.38
CA LEU A 32 -1.88 -17.77 6.21
C LEU A 32 -0.45 -18.23 5.88
N THR A 33 0.17 -17.60 4.89
CA THR A 33 1.54 -17.95 4.49
C THR A 33 2.56 -17.66 5.60
N SER A 34 2.39 -16.57 6.35
CA SER A 34 3.23 -16.27 7.51
C SER A 34 3.07 -17.31 8.63
N ALA A 35 1.86 -17.81 8.83
CA ALA A 35 1.61 -18.87 9.80
C ALA A 35 2.27 -20.18 9.37
N LEU A 36 2.17 -20.56 8.08
CA LEU A 36 2.77 -21.78 7.52
C LEU A 36 4.30 -21.75 7.53
N LEU A 37 4.92 -20.57 7.42
CA LEU A 37 6.39 -20.40 7.46
C LEU A 37 6.97 -20.46 8.88
N LYS A 38 6.14 -20.51 9.93
CA LYS A 38 6.66 -20.63 11.30
C LYS A 38 7.36 -21.97 11.49
N ALA A 39 8.52 -21.94 12.15
CA ALA A 39 9.36 -23.12 12.40
C ALA A 39 8.58 -24.27 13.07
N ARG A 40 7.64 -23.98 13.97
CA ARG A 40 6.78 -24.99 14.62
C ARG A 40 5.89 -25.74 13.65
N VAL A 41 5.33 -25.05 12.64
CA VAL A 41 4.42 -25.63 11.66
C VAL A 41 5.22 -26.44 10.63
N VAL A 42 6.36 -25.91 10.18
CA VAL A 42 7.26 -26.62 9.25
C VAL A 42 7.81 -27.90 9.91
N GLY A 43 8.11 -27.88 11.21
CA GLY A 43 8.55 -29.06 11.95
C GLY A 43 7.45 -30.11 12.18
N ALA A 44 6.17 -29.68 12.27
CA ALA A 44 5.04 -30.57 12.49
C ALA A 44 4.53 -31.25 11.19
N VAL A 45 4.75 -30.60 10.05
CA VAL A 45 4.27 -31.07 8.73
C VAL A 45 5.46 -31.24 7.80
N PRO A 46 5.99 -32.47 7.63
CA PRO A 46 7.17 -32.74 6.79
C PRO A 46 7.04 -32.24 5.35
N PHE A 47 5.82 -32.25 4.80
CA PHE A 47 5.53 -31.74 3.46
C PHE A 47 5.91 -30.26 3.27
N LEU A 48 5.77 -29.42 4.30
CA LEU A 48 6.16 -28.02 4.27
C LEU A 48 7.68 -27.80 4.31
N GLY A 49 8.43 -28.85 4.62
CA GLY A 49 9.90 -28.84 4.64
C GLY A 49 10.54 -28.97 3.26
N PHE A 50 9.78 -29.39 2.23
CA PHE A 50 10.28 -29.46 0.85
C PHE A 50 10.63 -28.06 0.31
N ALA A 51 11.77 -27.97 -0.38
CA ALA A 51 12.29 -26.69 -0.87
C ALA A 51 11.31 -25.99 -1.82
N GLU A 52 10.68 -26.75 -2.71
CA GLU A 52 9.72 -26.24 -3.69
C GLU A 52 8.46 -25.67 -3.02
N VAL A 53 7.91 -26.39 -2.04
CA VAL A 53 6.71 -25.97 -1.30
C VAL A 53 7.01 -24.70 -0.50
N LYS A 54 8.13 -24.69 0.20
CA LYS A 54 8.59 -23.54 0.97
C LYS A 54 8.82 -22.33 0.08
N PHE A 55 9.38 -22.52 -1.12
CA PHE A 55 9.58 -21.45 -2.10
C PHE A 55 8.25 -20.84 -2.54
N VAL A 56 7.25 -21.65 -2.89
CA VAL A 56 5.92 -21.17 -3.30
C VAL A 56 5.25 -20.37 -2.19
N ILE A 57 5.28 -20.89 -0.94
CA ILE A 57 4.71 -20.19 0.21
C ILE A 57 5.43 -18.87 0.47
N LEU A 58 6.76 -18.87 0.38
CA LEU A 58 7.56 -17.65 0.54
C LEU A 58 7.27 -16.63 -0.56
N ALA A 59 7.13 -17.07 -1.81
CA ALA A 59 6.79 -16.21 -2.93
C ALA A 59 5.42 -15.54 -2.73
N LEU A 60 4.40 -16.32 -2.37
CA LEU A 60 3.07 -15.79 -2.05
C LEU A 60 3.10 -14.81 -0.88
N ASN A 61 3.87 -15.11 0.16
CA ASN A 61 4.04 -14.21 1.30
C ASN A 61 4.68 -12.88 0.88
N LYS A 62 5.76 -12.93 0.11
CA LYS A 62 6.46 -11.73 -0.38
C LYS A 62 5.59 -10.90 -1.31
N LEU A 63 4.89 -11.54 -2.26
CA LEU A 63 3.97 -10.85 -3.17
C LEU A 63 2.84 -10.15 -2.41
N SER A 64 2.24 -10.83 -1.43
CA SER A 64 1.21 -10.20 -0.59
C SER A 64 1.74 -9.06 0.25
N ALA A 65 2.96 -9.19 0.79
CA ALA A 65 3.59 -8.13 1.59
C ALA A 65 3.85 -6.85 0.79
N VAL A 66 4.18 -6.96 -0.51
CA VAL A 66 4.37 -5.81 -1.40
C VAL A 66 3.12 -4.94 -1.48
N VAL A 67 1.92 -5.56 -1.51
CA VAL A 67 0.65 -4.81 -1.57
C VAL A 67 0.49 -3.91 -0.34
N PHE A 68 0.91 -4.37 0.84
CA PHE A 68 0.88 -3.55 2.05
C PHE A 68 1.87 -2.40 2.01
N THR A 69 3.03 -2.60 1.41
CA THR A 69 4.00 -1.50 1.20
C THR A 69 3.45 -0.44 0.24
N LEU A 70 2.61 -0.86 -0.72
CA LEU A 70 2.00 0.03 -1.71
C LEU A 70 0.65 0.62 -1.28
N ILE A 71 0.25 0.48 0.00
CA ILE A 71 -0.99 1.08 0.51
C ILE A 71 -1.16 2.54 0.07
N PRO A 72 -0.20 3.45 0.27
CA PRO A 72 -0.40 4.85 -0.10
C PRO A 72 -0.63 5.03 -1.61
N VAL A 73 0.05 4.24 -2.43
CA VAL A 73 -0.11 4.26 -3.90
C VAL A 73 -1.51 3.84 -4.31
N LEU A 74 -2.00 2.74 -3.71
CA LEU A 74 -3.35 2.23 -3.98
C LEU A 74 -4.43 3.25 -3.61
N PHE A 75 -4.24 3.95 -2.49
CA PHE A 75 -5.16 5.02 -2.07
C PHE A 75 -5.09 6.21 -3.02
N ALA A 76 -3.90 6.68 -3.41
CA ALA A 76 -3.74 7.80 -4.35
C ALA A 76 -4.46 7.53 -5.69
N ILE A 77 -4.26 6.34 -6.26
CA ILE A 77 -4.91 5.94 -7.51
C ILE A 77 -6.43 5.84 -7.34
N SER A 78 -6.88 5.15 -6.29
CA SER A 78 -8.31 4.87 -6.08
C SER A 78 -9.10 6.14 -5.79
N ILE A 79 -8.55 7.07 -5.03
CA ILE A 79 -9.21 8.34 -4.71
C ILE A 79 -9.29 9.22 -5.94
N SER A 80 -8.21 9.36 -6.70
CA SER A 80 -8.19 10.13 -7.94
C SER A 80 -9.21 9.59 -8.95
N LEU A 81 -9.25 8.26 -9.12
CA LEU A 81 -10.23 7.59 -9.98
C LEU A 81 -11.67 7.79 -9.51
N GLY A 82 -11.91 7.72 -8.20
CA GLY A 82 -13.26 7.78 -7.65
C GLY A 82 -13.82 9.19 -7.54
N LEU A 83 -12.99 10.21 -7.41
CA LEU A 83 -13.42 11.61 -7.36
C LEU A 83 -13.58 12.22 -8.75
N ALA A 84 -12.94 11.66 -9.77
CA ALA A 84 -13.08 12.11 -11.15
C ALA A 84 -14.49 11.85 -11.66
N LYS A 85 -15.10 12.84 -12.33
CA LYS A 85 -16.41 12.75 -12.97
C LYS A 85 -16.31 12.15 -14.35
N GLU A 86 -15.29 12.55 -15.09
CA GLU A 86 -14.96 12.14 -16.45
C GLU A 86 -13.48 11.73 -16.49
N ASP A 87 -13.07 11.03 -17.52
CA ASP A 87 -11.68 10.60 -17.79
C ASP A 87 -10.99 9.98 -16.57
N LYS A 88 -11.67 9.01 -15.95
CA LYS A 88 -11.25 8.39 -14.69
C LYS A 88 -9.87 7.74 -14.79
N GLU A 89 -9.52 7.20 -15.95
CA GLU A 89 -8.24 6.57 -16.25
C GLU A 89 -7.11 7.61 -16.20
N ILE A 90 -7.34 8.78 -16.78
CA ILE A 90 -6.38 9.90 -16.76
C ILE A 90 -6.22 10.42 -15.35
N ALA A 91 -7.31 10.54 -14.59
CA ALA A 91 -7.27 10.98 -13.20
C ALA A 91 -6.49 9.98 -12.31
N ALA A 92 -6.68 8.68 -12.50
CA ALA A 92 -5.95 7.64 -11.78
C ALA A 92 -4.44 7.72 -12.06
N PHE A 93 -4.07 7.92 -13.32
CA PHE A 93 -2.67 8.09 -13.73
C PHE A 93 -2.05 9.37 -13.16
N ALA A 94 -2.80 10.49 -13.22
CA ALA A 94 -2.36 11.75 -12.61
C ALA A 94 -2.18 11.63 -11.09
N GLY A 95 -3.07 10.90 -10.40
CA GLY A 95 -2.94 10.61 -8.98
C GLY A 95 -1.69 9.80 -8.64
N PHE A 96 -1.35 8.83 -9.47
CA PHE A 96 -0.10 8.07 -9.32
C PHE A 96 1.12 8.94 -9.51
N ILE A 97 1.16 9.77 -10.57
CA ILE A 97 2.29 10.68 -10.83
C ILE A 97 2.42 11.71 -9.71
N GLY A 98 1.30 12.30 -9.27
CA GLY A 98 1.31 13.26 -8.17
C GLY A 98 1.84 12.66 -6.88
N TYR A 99 1.43 11.44 -6.57
CA TYR A 99 1.96 10.71 -5.42
C TYR A 99 3.46 10.42 -5.55
N TYR A 100 3.92 10.00 -6.73
CA TYR A 100 5.34 9.75 -6.96
C TYR A 100 6.19 11.04 -6.84
N ALA A 101 5.68 12.16 -7.37
CA ALA A 101 6.32 13.46 -7.19
C ALA A 101 6.40 13.86 -5.70
N PHE A 102 5.35 13.59 -4.93
CA PHE A 102 5.36 13.79 -3.48
C PHE A 102 6.42 12.92 -2.77
N LEU A 103 6.57 11.65 -3.18
CA LEU A 103 7.61 10.77 -2.64
C LEU A 103 9.00 11.32 -2.89
N VAL A 104 9.29 11.74 -4.13
CA VAL A 104 10.58 12.34 -4.49
C VAL A 104 10.82 13.62 -3.71
N GLY A 105 9.82 14.49 -3.61
CA GLY A 105 9.90 15.71 -2.80
C GLY A 105 10.22 15.43 -1.33
N SER A 106 9.54 14.46 -0.72
CA SER A 106 9.79 14.08 0.66
C SER A 106 11.20 13.47 0.86
N SER A 107 11.69 12.69 -0.11
CA SER A 107 13.04 12.14 -0.05
C SER A 107 14.12 13.23 -0.11
N LEU A 108 13.90 14.28 -0.89
CA LEU A 108 14.83 15.42 -0.95
C LEU A 108 14.90 16.15 0.41
N VAL A 109 13.75 16.33 1.07
CA VAL A 109 13.71 16.95 2.40
C VAL A 109 14.45 16.09 3.44
N ILE A 110 14.30 14.78 3.36
CA ILE A 110 15.03 13.83 4.24
C ILE A 110 16.54 13.91 3.95
N ALA A 111 16.93 13.94 2.67
CA ALA A 111 18.33 13.95 2.26
C ALA A 111 19.07 15.27 2.59
N THR A 112 18.34 16.37 2.70
CA THR A 112 18.93 17.67 3.06
C THR A 112 19.15 17.86 4.55
N GLU A 113 18.68 16.95 5.39
CA GLU A 113 18.79 17.00 6.87
C GLU A 113 18.31 18.34 7.49
N VAL A 114 17.49 19.10 6.76
CA VAL A 114 16.96 20.40 7.23
C VAL A 114 16.06 20.22 8.46
N ILE A 115 15.44 19.05 8.56
CA ILE A 115 14.57 18.67 9.68
C ILE A 115 15.09 17.35 10.27
N ASP A 116 15.18 17.30 11.59
CA ASP A 116 15.54 16.05 12.29
C ASP A 116 14.37 15.06 12.28
N PHE A 117 14.49 14.03 11.45
CA PHE A 117 13.52 12.93 11.33
C PHE A 117 13.89 11.71 12.18
N SER A 118 14.86 11.79 13.07
CA SER A 118 15.34 10.65 13.86
C SER A 118 14.24 9.97 14.68
N ALA A 119 13.20 10.70 15.06
CA ALA A 119 12.03 10.18 15.77
C ALA A 119 10.94 9.60 14.85
N MET A 120 11.07 9.73 13.53
CA MET A 120 10.06 9.30 12.57
C MET A 120 10.52 8.04 11.84
N LYS A 121 9.56 7.17 11.53
CA LYS A 121 9.83 5.96 10.78
C LYS A 121 10.00 6.28 9.28
N ILE A 122 11.16 5.93 8.75
CA ILE A 122 11.44 6.04 7.32
C ILE A 122 11.15 4.69 6.68
N SER A 123 10.41 4.70 5.57
CA SER A 123 10.15 3.52 4.76
C SER A 123 10.58 3.76 3.32
N THR A 124 10.73 2.68 2.56
CA THR A 124 11.06 2.75 1.13
C THR A 124 9.86 2.29 0.32
N ILE A 125 9.30 3.19 -0.48
CA ILE A 125 8.16 2.94 -1.36
C ILE A 125 8.61 3.20 -2.79
N LEU A 126 8.38 2.25 -3.68
CA LEU A 126 8.80 2.34 -5.09
C LEU A 126 10.29 2.70 -5.29
N GLY A 127 11.15 2.26 -4.36
CA GLY A 127 12.59 2.56 -4.41
C GLY A 127 12.99 3.93 -3.87
N VAL A 128 12.04 4.73 -3.40
CA VAL A 128 12.27 6.07 -2.84
C VAL A 128 12.11 6.03 -1.32
N GLN A 129 13.08 6.58 -0.60
CA GLN A 129 12.97 6.76 0.85
C GLN A 129 11.99 7.88 1.17
N THR A 130 11.04 7.61 2.05
CA THR A 130 10.00 8.55 2.46
C THR A 130 9.61 8.35 3.91
N LEU A 131 8.92 9.32 4.49
CA LEU A 131 8.31 9.16 5.80
C LEU A 131 7.15 8.17 5.72
N ASP A 132 7.10 7.24 6.68
CA ASP A 132 6.02 6.25 6.76
C ASP A 132 4.72 6.91 7.26
N MET A 133 3.99 7.49 6.34
CA MET A 133 2.69 8.13 6.60
C MET A 133 1.51 7.20 6.31
N GLY A 134 1.79 5.95 5.92
CA GLY A 134 0.75 4.97 5.59
C GLY A 134 -0.21 5.45 4.51
N ALA A 135 -1.49 5.12 4.66
CA ALA A 135 -2.54 5.51 3.71
C ALA A 135 -2.73 7.03 3.57
N ILE A 136 -2.38 7.81 4.59
CA ILE A 136 -2.56 9.27 4.61
C ILE A 136 -1.77 9.93 3.48
N ALA A 137 -0.56 9.46 3.19
CA ALA A 137 0.24 9.97 2.08
C ALA A 137 -0.43 9.85 0.72
N GLY A 138 -1.28 8.82 0.53
CA GLY A 138 -2.05 8.63 -0.70
C GLY A 138 -3.35 9.44 -0.76
N ILE A 139 -3.82 9.93 0.38
CA ILE A 139 -5.06 10.72 0.48
C ILE A 139 -4.77 12.22 0.23
N ILE A 140 -3.61 12.68 0.65
CA ILE A 140 -3.15 14.07 0.45
C ILE A 140 -2.87 14.32 -1.03
#